data_4ac1d362b1ac1ff1a500edece380c0a4
#
_entry.id   4ac1d362b1ac1ff1a500edece380c0a4
#
_cell.length_a   1.000
_cell.length_b   1.000
_cell.length_c   1.000
_cell.angle_alpha   90.00
_cell.angle_beta   90.00
_cell.angle_gamma   90.00
#
_symmetry.space_group_name_H-M   'P 1'
#
loop_
_entity.id
_entity.type
_entity.pdbx_description
1 polymer ?
#
loop_
_entity_poly.entity_id
_entity_poly.type
_entity_poly.pdbx_seq_one_letter_code
_entity_poly.pdbx_strand_id
1 'polypeptide(L)'
;VENNSTTDEIFDYYRKISEDPRIHLICWKKEFNYSAINNFGVKNARGEYLLFLNNDVTVITEDWMGEMLGVCQRREVGAVGVKLIYPDNTIQHAGCVIGIGGIAGHMFVDMPADRTGYLHKASILQDMSAVTAACMMMKRSAFDKVGGFTEELAVAFNDVDLCLKTTKAGYLVVYDPYARLYHMESKTRGAENNEVKVRRFQREIEYMRCNWIDILKN
;
A
#
# COMPACT_ATOMS: atom_id res chain seq x y z
N VAL A 1 2.28 0.22 -14.24
CA VAL A 1 3.69 0.53 -14.59
C VAL A 1 4.45 -0.77 -14.75
N GLU A 2 5.12 -0.96 -15.88
CA GLU A 2 5.99 -2.09 -16.15
C GLU A 2 7.40 -1.78 -15.63
N ASN A 3 8.08 -2.78 -15.03
CA ASN A 3 9.46 -2.66 -14.57
C ASN A 3 10.24 -3.98 -14.74
N ASN A 4 11.11 -4.02 -15.73
CA ASN A 4 12.06 -5.11 -15.97
C ASN A 4 11.44 -6.51 -16.15
N SER A 5 10.26 -6.60 -16.76
CA SER A 5 9.67 -7.88 -17.16
C SER A 5 10.51 -8.57 -18.24
N THR A 6 10.59 -9.89 -18.19
CA THR A 6 11.53 -10.66 -19.04
C THR A 6 10.90 -11.83 -19.80
N THR A 7 9.61 -12.16 -19.57
CA THR A 7 8.96 -13.30 -20.22
C THR A 7 8.09 -12.86 -21.40
N ASP A 8 8.04 -13.69 -22.44
CA ASP A 8 7.24 -13.40 -23.62
C ASP A 8 5.74 -13.33 -23.30
N GLU A 9 5.26 -14.17 -22.39
CA GLU A 9 3.85 -14.19 -21.95
C GLU A 9 3.40 -12.85 -21.37
N ILE A 10 4.27 -12.17 -20.60
CA ILE A 10 3.93 -10.86 -20.03
C ILE A 10 3.88 -9.79 -21.13
N PHE A 11 4.76 -9.86 -22.14
CA PHE A 11 4.71 -8.92 -23.26
C PHE A 11 3.50 -9.15 -24.15
N ASP A 12 3.06 -10.40 -24.33
CA ASP A 12 1.81 -10.73 -25.02
C ASP A 12 0.61 -10.18 -24.26
N TYR A 13 0.60 -10.33 -22.94
CA TYR A 13 -0.42 -9.72 -22.09
C TYR A 13 -0.44 -8.20 -22.21
N TYR A 14 0.72 -7.54 -22.20
CA TYR A 14 0.81 -6.08 -22.35
C TYR A 14 0.26 -5.62 -23.70
N ARG A 15 0.55 -6.33 -24.80
CA ARG A 15 -0.05 -6.04 -26.12
C ARG A 15 -1.57 -6.11 -26.08
N LYS A 16 -2.11 -7.18 -25.50
CA LYS A 16 -3.56 -7.40 -25.39
C LYS A 16 -4.25 -6.31 -24.56
N ILE A 17 -3.74 -5.97 -23.36
CA ILE A 17 -4.38 -4.95 -22.52
C ILE A 17 -4.25 -3.54 -23.11
N SER A 18 -3.23 -3.26 -23.91
CA SER A 18 -3.02 -1.96 -24.55
C SER A 18 -4.04 -1.67 -25.67
N GLU A 19 -4.85 -2.64 -26.07
CA GLU A 19 -5.98 -2.45 -26.98
C GLU A 19 -7.14 -1.70 -26.30
N ASP A 20 -7.22 -1.74 -24.95
CA ASP A 20 -8.22 -0.97 -24.20
C ASP A 20 -7.73 0.48 -24.01
N PRO A 21 -8.42 1.50 -24.55
CA PRO A 21 -8.00 2.89 -24.47
C PRO A 21 -7.99 3.46 -23.03
N ARG A 22 -8.58 2.76 -22.06
CA ARG A 22 -8.55 3.12 -20.65
C ARG A 22 -7.25 2.70 -19.98
N ILE A 23 -6.47 1.79 -20.60
CA ILE A 23 -5.24 1.23 -20.04
C ILE A 23 -4.04 1.95 -20.67
N HIS A 24 -3.21 2.55 -19.82
CA HIS A 24 -1.98 3.22 -20.23
C HIS A 24 -0.78 2.45 -19.67
N LEU A 25 -0.12 1.68 -20.53
CA LEU A 25 1.12 1.00 -20.18
C LEU A 25 2.28 1.99 -20.22
N ILE A 26 2.96 2.16 -19.09
CA ILE A 26 4.17 3.00 -18.97
C ILE A 26 5.30 2.17 -18.41
N CYS A 27 6.55 2.41 -18.87
CA CYS A 27 7.72 1.61 -18.52
C CYS A 27 8.68 2.41 -17.62
N TRP A 28 9.01 1.86 -16.47
CA TRP A 28 10.06 2.34 -15.58
C TRP A 28 11.36 1.59 -15.87
N LYS A 29 12.33 2.25 -16.51
CA LYS A 29 13.58 1.64 -17.02
C LYS A 29 14.75 1.68 -16.03
N LYS A 30 14.47 2.01 -14.76
CA LYS A 30 15.49 2.08 -13.70
C LYS A 30 15.37 0.87 -12.77
N GLU A 31 16.29 0.78 -11.80
CA GLU A 31 16.19 -0.20 -10.73
C GLU A 31 14.86 -0.12 -9.99
N PHE A 32 14.46 -1.25 -9.41
CA PHE A 32 13.22 -1.33 -8.66
C PHE A 32 13.28 -0.42 -7.42
N ASN A 33 12.32 0.47 -7.35
CA ASN A 33 12.04 1.32 -6.19
C ASN A 33 10.52 1.57 -6.18
N TYR A 34 9.84 0.93 -5.24
CA TYR A 34 8.37 1.00 -5.16
C TYR A 34 7.86 2.45 -5.11
N SER A 35 8.48 3.28 -4.28
CA SER A 35 8.12 4.69 -4.12
C SER A 35 8.28 5.48 -5.44
N ALA A 36 9.43 5.34 -6.08
CA ALA A 36 9.72 6.04 -7.33
C ALA A 36 8.83 5.57 -8.50
N ILE A 37 8.55 4.26 -8.57
CA ILE A 37 7.66 3.66 -9.58
C ILE A 37 6.23 4.21 -9.40
N ASN A 38 5.72 4.27 -8.18
CA ASN A 38 4.38 4.80 -7.92
C ASN A 38 4.31 6.31 -8.12
N ASN A 39 5.32 7.09 -7.72
CA ASN A 39 5.41 8.51 -8.04
C ASN A 39 5.39 8.76 -9.56
N PHE A 40 6.13 7.94 -10.32
CA PHE A 40 6.14 7.98 -11.78
C PHE A 40 4.75 7.62 -12.35
N GLY A 41 4.08 6.61 -11.80
CA GLY A 41 2.73 6.23 -12.15
C GLY A 41 1.73 7.39 -11.96
N VAL A 42 1.78 8.05 -10.80
CA VAL A 42 0.91 9.20 -10.48
C VAL A 42 1.12 10.36 -11.46
N LYS A 43 2.36 10.67 -11.86
CA LYS A 43 2.65 11.71 -12.86
C LYS A 43 2.02 11.45 -14.22
N ASN A 44 1.76 10.19 -14.55
CA ASN A 44 1.12 9.77 -15.80
C ASN A 44 -0.38 9.49 -15.66
N ALA A 45 -0.91 9.41 -14.44
CA ALA A 45 -2.32 9.23 -14.17
C ALA A 45 -3.08 10.56 -14.21
N ARG A 46 -4.40 10.51 -14.48
CA ARG A 46 -5.26 11.69 -14.59
C ARG A 46 -6.39 11.72 -13.58
N GLY A 47 -6.64 10.61 -12.87
CA GLY A 47 -7.75 10.46 -11.93
C GLY A 47 -7.64 11.41 -10.73
N GLU A 48 -8.77 11.83 -10.21
CA GLU A 48 -8.91 12.59 -8.97
C GLU A 48 -8.60 11.73 -7.74
N TYR A 49 -8.86 10.43 -7.84
CA TYR A 49 -8.52 9.41 -6.86
C TYR A 49 -7.43 8.52 -7.44
N LEU A 50 -6.44 8.20 -6.62
CA LEU A 50 -5.31 7.34 -6.94
C LEU A 50 -5.51 6.02 -6.24
N LEU A 51 -5.43 4.91 -6.97
CA LEU A 51 -5.42 3.57 -6.40
C LEU A 51 -4.04 2.94 -6.61
N PHE A 52 -3.34 2.72 -5.51
CA PHE A 52 -2.12 1.91 -5.50
C PHE A 52 -2.54 0.47 -5.28
N LEU A 53 -2.15 -0.40 -6.21
CA LEU A 53 -2.56 -1.81 -6.22
C LEU A 53 -1.40 -2.67 -6.67
N ASN A 54 -1.01 -3.62 -5.83
CA ASN A 54 -0.03 -4.62 -6.21
C ASN A 54 -0.59 -5.56 -7.27
N ASN A 55 0.28 -6.16 -8.08
CA ASN A 55 -0.08 -7.06 -9.16
C ASN A 55 -0.34 -8.51 -8.70
N ASP A 56 -0.14 -8.81 -7.43
CA ASP A 56 -0.32 -10.11 -6.78
C ASP A 56 -1.52 -10.14 -5.82
N VAL A 57 -2.55 -9.35 -6.13
CA VAL A 57 -3.82 -9.35 -5.40
C VAL A 57 -4.95 -10.00 -6.21
N THR A 58 -5.90 -10.62 -5.51
CA THR A 58 -7.12 -11.20 -6.09
C THR A 58 -8.35 -10.69 -5.35
N VAL A 59 -9.34 -10.23 -6.08
CA VAL A 59 -10.56 -9.63 -5.52
C VAL A 59 -11.45 -10.68 -4.86
N ILE A 60 -11.97 -10.36 -3.66
CA ILE A 60 -12.99 -11.15 -2.95
C ILE A 60 -14.33 -10.40 -2.97
N THR A 61 -14.33 -9.12 -2.56
CA THR A 61 -15.54 -8.29 -2.55
C THR A 61 -15.74 -7.68 -3.94
N GLU A 62 -16.88 -7.94 -4.60
CA GLU A 62 -17.13 -7.48 -5.97
C GLU A 62 -17.05 -5.95 -6.12
N ASP A 63 -17.68 -5.19 -5.21
CA ASP A 63 -17.69 -3.71 -5.23
C ASP A 63 -16.61 -3.07 -4.35
N TRP A 64 -15.45 -3.72 -4.21
CA TRP A 64 -14.37 -3.23 -3.35
C TRP A 64 -13.89 -1.81 -3.67
N MET A 65 -13.88 -1.43 -4.95
CA MET A 65 -13.50 -0.06 -5.35
C MET A 65 -14.57 0.96 -4.98
N GLY A 66 -15.85 0.60 -5.11
CA GLY A 66 -16.97 1.43 -4.68
C GLY A 66 -16.96 1.68 -3.18
N GLU A 67 -16.71 0.64 -2.38
CA GLU A 67 -16.53 0.75 -0.92
C GLU A 67 -15.39 1.72 -0.57
N MET A 68 -14.19 1.49 -1.11
CA MET A 68 -13.05 2.38 -0.89
C MET A 68 -13.35 3.84 -1.30
N LEU A 69 -13.97 4.03 -2.47
CA LEU A 69 -14.29 5.36 -2.98
C LEU A 69 -15.31 6.06 -2.09
N GLY A 70 -16.34 5.35 -1.63
CA GLY A 70 -17.37 5.87 -0.71
C GLY A 70 -16.76 6.44 0.59
N VAL A 71 -15.72 5.79 1.11
CA VAL A 71 -14.98 6.28 2.28
C VAL A 71 -14.00 7.40 1.89
N CYS A 72 -13.24 7.23 0.81
CA CYS A 72 -12.21 8.18 0.37
C CYS A 72 -12.79 9.55 -0.03
N GLN A 73 -14.04 9.62 -0.49
CA GLN A 73 -14.72 10.88 -0.84
C GLN A 73 -14.93 11.82 0.36
N ARG A 74 -14.99 11.30 1.59
CA ARG A 74 -15.21 12.11 2.78
C ARG A 74 -14.12 13.16 2.90
N ARG A 75 -14.51 14.41 3.21
CA ARG A 75 -13.62 15.58 3.19
C ARG A 75 -12.37 15.39 4.05
N GLU A 76 -12.52 14.76 5.20
CA GLU A 76 -11.48 14.52 6.18
C GLU A 76 -10.55 13.35 5.84
N VAL A 77 -10.95 12.45 4.93
CA VAL A 77 -10.17 11.24 4.60
C VAL A 77 -9.16 11.55 3.50
N GLY A 78 -7.90 11.21 3.74
CA GLY A 78 -6.80 11.32 2.78
C GLY A 78 -6.42 10.00 2.12
N ALA A 79 -6.47 8.90 2.90
CA ALA A 79 -6.14 7.57 2.42
C ALA A 79 -7.09 6.50 2.99
N VAL A 80 -7.36 5.46 2.21
CA VAL A 80 -8.16 4.29 2.59
C VAL A 80 -7.41 3.03 2.21
N GLY A 81 -7.19 2.15 3.17
CA GLY A 81 -6.69 0.79 2.95
C GLY A 81 -7.76 -0.24 3.25
N VAL A 82 -7.58 -1.44 2.75
CA VAL A 82 -8.55 -2.54 2.77
C VAL A 82 -8.10 -3.69 3.66
N LYS A 83 -8.98 -4.65 3.90
CA LYS A 83 -8.61 -5.92 4.53
C LYS A 83 -7.91 -6.83 3.51
N LEU A 84 -6.63 -7.14 3.76
CA LEU A 84 -5.90 -8.13 2.97
C LEU A 84 -5.85 -9.46 3.72
N ILE A 85 -5.98 -10.53 2.95
CA ILE A 85 -6.10 -11.90 3.43
C ILE A 85 -5.04 -12.74 2.71
N TYR A 86 -4.35 -13.60 3.45
CA TYR A 86 -3.47 -14.61 2.87
C TYR A 86 -4.25 -15.72 2.16
N PRO A 87 -3.63 -16.47 1.22
CA PRO A 87 -4.31 -17.58 0.52
C PRO A 87 -4.85 -18.67 1.43
N ASP A 88 -4.34 -18.79 2.65
CA ASP A 88 -4.82 -19.73 3.68
C ASP A 88 -6.01 -19.22 4.50
N ASN A 89 -6.60 -18.09 4.11
CA ASN A 89 -7.70 -17.42 4.79
C ASN A 89 -7.35 -16.87 6.18
N THR A 90 -6.10 -16.52 6.44
CA THR A 90 -5.71 -15.72 7.59
C THR A 90 -5.53 -14.23 7.21
N ILE A 91 -5.65 -13.34 8.21
CA ILE A 91 -5.47 -11.90 8.00
C ILE A 91 -4.00 -11.61 7.73
N GLN A 92 -3.73 -10.88 6.65
CA GLN A 92 -2.43 -10.29 6.38
C GLN A 92 -2.38 -8.84 6.86
N HIS A 93 -3.43 -8.07 6.58
CA HIS A 93 -3.52 -6.66 6.91
C HIS A 93 -4.94 -6.29 7.37
N ALA A 94 -5.00 -5.65 8.52
CA ALA A 94 -6.21 -5.01 9.07
C ALA A 94 -5.84 -3.66 9.71
N GLY A 95 -5.03 -2.87 8.99
CA GLY A 95 -4.42 -1.65 9.49
C GLY A 95 -3.04 -1.88 10.12
N CYS A 96 -2.27 -0.79 10.28
CA CYS A 96 -0.95 -0.79 10.91
C CYS A 96 -0.96 0.06 12.18
N VAL A 97 -0.23 -0.41 13.18
CA VAL A 97 0.04 0.33 14.42
C VAL A 97 1.51 0.71 14.48
N ILE A 98 1.78 1.96 14.84
CA ILE A 98 3.12 2.48 15.03
C ILE A 98 3.72 1.90 16.32
N GLY A 99 5.02 1.63 16.30
CA GLY A 99 5.79 1.08 17.43
C GLY A 99 5.94 -0.44 17.42
N ILE A 100 5.04 -1.18 16.78
CA ILE A 100 5.18 -2.64 16.64
C ILE A 100 6.45 -2.94 15.82
N GLY A 101 7.30 -3.85 16.31
CA GLY A 101 8.57 -4.20 15.66
C GLY A 101 9.60 -3.05 15.61
N GLY A 102 9.34 -1.96 16.35
CA GLY A 102 10.22 -0.80 16.45
C GLY A 102 9.94 0.34 15.48
N ILE A 103 9.11 0.13 14.45
CA ILE A 103 8.63 1.16 13.51
C ILE A 103 7.11 1.07 13.36
N ALA A 104 6.60 0.03 12.72
CA ALA A 104 5.18 -0.24 12.53
C ALA A 104 4.95 -1.71 12.20
N GLY A 105 3.79 -2.23 12.57
CA GLY A 105 3.40 -3.60 12.24
C GLY A 105 1.91 -3.70 11.92
N HIS A 106 1.58 -4.74 11.17
CA HIS A 106 0.20 -5.05 10.82
C HIS A 106 -0.54 -5.64 12.02
N MET A 107 -1.81 -5.28 12.16
CA MET A 107 -2.68 -5.84 13.19
C MET A 107 -3.26 -7.18 12.76
N PHE A 108 -3.43 -8.07 13.74
CA PHE A 108 -4.15 -9.35 13.61
C PHE A 108 -3.57 -10.31 12.56
N VAL A 109 -2.28 -10.18 12.22
CA VAL A 109 -1.60 -11.10 11.30
C VAL A 109 -1.78 -12.54 11.75
N ASP A 110 -2.00 -13.44 10.78
CA ASP A 110 -2.25 -14.89 10.97
C ASP A 110 -3.54 -15.25 11.74
N MET A 111 -4.36 -14.27 12.14
CA MET A 111 -5.68 -14.55 12.69
C MET A 111 -6.64 -14.99 11.58
N PRO A 112 -7.53 -16.00 11.80
CA PRO A 112 -8.55 -16.38 10.83
C PRO A 112 -9.38 -15.17 10.35
N ALA A 113 -9.57 -15.04 9.03
CA ALA A 113 -10.14 -13.85 8.40
C ALA A 113 -11.61 -13.59 8.76
N ASP A 114 -12.33 -14.62 9.24
CA ASP A 114 -13.71 -14.53 9.74
C ASP A 114 -13.80 -14.01 11.19
N ARG A 115 -12.68 -13.92 11.90
CA ARG A 115 -12.66 -13.39 13.27
C ARG A 115 -12.63 -11.86 13.27
N THR A 116 -13.29 -11.30 14.26
CA THR A 116 -13.45 -9.84 14.38
C THR A 116 -12.30 -9.15 15.13
N GLY A 117 -11.45 -9.94 15.80
CA GLY A 117 -10.35 -9.43 16.61
C GLY A 117 -10.81 -8.72 17.90
N TYR A 118 -9.84 -8.19 18.63
CA TYR A 118 -10.08 -7.45 19.88
C TYR A 118 -10.99 -6.24 19.61
N LEU A 119 -12.08 -6.12 20.36
CA LEU A 119 -13.09 -5.05 20.20
C LEU A 119 -13.61 -4.91 18.75
N HIS A 120 -13.71 -6.00 18.02
CA HIS A 120 -14.14 -6.04 16.62
C HIS A 120 -13.27 -5.23 15.64
N LYS A 121 -12.07 -4.83 16.01
CA LYS A 121 -11.21 -3.94 15.22
C LYS A 121 -10.82 -4.49 13.85
N ALA A 122 -10.85 -5.80 13.64
CA ALA A 122 -10.60 -6.39 12.33
C ALA A 122 -11.82 -6.35 11.37
N SER A 123 -12.98 -5.84 11.83
CA SER A 123 -14.25 -5.87 11.08
C SER A 123 -15.06 -4.58 11.17
N ILE A 124 -14.48 -3.50 11.65
CA ILE A 124 -15.12 -2.17 11.68
C ILE A 124 -14.28 -1.16 10.90
N LEU A 125 -14.98 -0.21 10.25
CA LEU A 125 -14.35 0.97 9.66
C LEU A 125 -13.74 1.83 10.77
N GLN A 126 -12.46 2.18 10.67
CA GLN A 126 -11.78 2.94 11.71
C GLN A 126 -10.56 3.69 11.19
N ASP A 127 -10.20 4.75 11.92
CA ASP A 127 -8.94 5.45 11.70
C ASP A 127 -7.77 4.59 12.16
N MET A 128 -6.69 4.61 11.38
CA MET A 128 -5.47 3.88 11.64
C MET A 128 -4.25 4.79 11.49
N SER A 129 -3.16 4.45 12.17
CA SER A 129 -1.90 5.16 11.99
C SER A 129 -1.37 5.02 10.56
N ALA A 130 -1.53 3.83 9.98
CA ALA A 130 -1.17 3.56 8.59
C ALA A 130 -1.97 2.38 8.01
N VAL A 131 -2.01 2.30 6.69
CA VAL A 131 -2.51 1.19 5.89
C VAL A 131 -1.49 0.86 4.80
N THR A 132 -1.47 -0.39 4.34
CA THR A 132 -0.49 -0.81 3.32
C THR A 132 -0.87 -0.36 1.92
N ALA A 133 0.13 0.05 1.15
CA ALA A 133 -0.03 0.41 -0.25
C ALA A 133 -0.13 -0.80 -1.20
N ALA A 134 -0.16 -2.03 -0.67
CA ALA A 134 -0.52 -3.20 -1.47
C ALA A 134 -1.95 -3.06 -2.07
N CYS A 135 -2.86 -2.38 -1.35
CA CYS A 135 -4.13 -1.86 -1.88
C CYS A 135 -4.52 -0.61 -1.07
N MET A 136 -4.27 0.58 -1.62
CA MET A 136 -4.56 1.86 -0.96
C MET A 136 -5.13 2.86 -1.95
N MET A 137 -6.24 3.50 -1.58
CA MET A 137 -6.82 4.60 -2.34
C MET A 137 -6.53 5.93 -1.66
N MET A 138 -6.14 6.95 -2.42
CA MET A 138 -5.90 8.30 -1.92
C MET A 138 -6.54 9.35 -2.82
N LYS A 139 -6.94 10.48 -2.24
CA LYS A 139 -7.19 11.69 -3.02
C LYS A 139 -5.88 12.17 -3.65
N ARG A 140 -5.90 12.51 -4.93
CA ARG A 140 -4.75 13.14 -5.59
C ARG A 140 -4.31 14.41 -4.87
N SER A 141 -5.26 15.26 -4.46
CA SER A 141 -4.97 16.49 -3.72
C SER A 141 -4.25 16.25 -2.38
N ALA A 142 -4.57 15.15 -1.69
CA ALA A 142 -3.87 14.77 -0.47
C ALA A 142 -2.45 14.24 -0.79
N PHE A 143 -2.33 13.38 -1.80
CA PHE A 143 -1.04 12.85 -2.26
C PHE A 143 -0.08 13.98 -2.69
N ASP A 144 -0.56 14.91 -3.50
CA ASP A 144 0.24 16.06 -3.97
C ASP A 144 0.64 17.00 -2.81
N LYS A 145 -0.30 17.24 -1.86
CA LYS A 145 -0.05 18.07 -0.68
C LYS A 145 1.08 17.53 0.20
N VAL A 146 1.20 16.20 0.31
CA VAL A 146 2.23 15.56 1.14
C VAL A 146 3.51 15.22 0.38
N GLY A 147 3.58 15.51 -0.93
CA GLY A 147 4.75 15.30 -1.77
C GLY A 147 4.92 13.84 -2.26
N GLY A 148 3.88 13.02 -2.15
CA GLY A 148 3.90 11.63 -2.62
C GLY A 148 4.74 10.68 -1.76
N PHE A 149 5.14 9.56 -2.35
CA PHE A 149 6.02 8.58 -1.70
C PHE A 149 7.45 9.13 -1.56
N THR A 150 8.09 8.82 -0.45
CA THR A 150 9.49 9.12 -0.18
C THR A 150 10.40 8.10 -0.88
N GLU A 151 11.18 8.53 -1.87
CA GLU A 151 11.95 7.61 -2.73
C GLU A 151 13.15 6.96 -2.03
N GLU A 152 13.61 7.50 -0.90
CA GLU A 152 14.58 6.89 0.00
C GLU A 152 14.05 5.61 0.65
N LEU A 153 12.73 5.49 0.80
CA LEU A 153 12.03 4.27 1.24
C LEU A 153 11.64 3.43 0.03
N ALA A 154 12.63 2.74 -0.52
CA ALA A 154 12.46 2.03 -1.79
C ALA A 154 11.52 0.82 -1.71
N VAL A 155 11.42 0.19 -0.53
CA VAL A 155 10.65 -1.05 -0.33
C VAL A 155 9.88 -1.05 0.98
N ALA A 156 10.53 -0.87 2.13
CA ALA A 156 9.87 -0.94 3.43
C ALA A 156 9.40 0.44 3.91
N PHE A 157 8.31 0.46 4.66
CA PHE A 157 7.77 1.62 5.36
C PHE A 157 7.37 2.82 4.48
N ASN A 158 7.41 2.70 3.17
CA ASN A 158 7.01 3.77 2.26
C ASN A 158 5.53 4.17 2.40
N ASP A 159 4.67 3.18 2.63
CA ASP A 159 3.24 3.35 2.92
C ASP A 159 3.02 3.93 4.32
N VAL A 160 3.77 3.48 5.31
CA VAL A 160 3.73 4.03 6.68
C VAL A 160 4.12 5.50 6.68
N ASP A 161 5.23 5.87 6.04
CA ASP A 161 5.68 7.26 5.88
C ASP A 161 4.63 8.12 5.18
N LEU A 162 4.07 7.63 4.07
CA LEU A 162 3.01 8.34 3.34
C LEU A 162 1.77 8.57 4.20
N CYS A 163 1.34 7.56 4.98
CA CYS A 163 0.23 7.67 5.91
C CYS A 163 0.52 8.69 7.04
N LEU A 164 1.71 8.66 7.62
CA LEU A 164 2.11 9.62 8.66
C LEU A 164 2.17 11.05 8.12
N LYS A 165 2.68 11.26 6.91
CA LYS A 165 2.62 12.57 6.23
C LYS A 165 1.17 13.01 6.00
N THR A 166 0.30 12.09 5.60
CA THR A 166 -1.12 12.34 5.37
C THR A 166 -1.82 12.79 6.66
N THR A 167 -1.58 12.09 7.77
CA THR A 167 -2.11 12.46 9.09
C THR A 167 -1.55 13.81 9.56
N LYS A 168 -0.25 14.05 9.39
CA LYS A 168 0.39 15.34 9.72
C LYS A 168 -0.17 16.51 8.90
N ALA A 169 -0.66 16.25 7.68
CA ALA A 169 -1.32 17.22 6.83
C ALA A 169 -2.80 17.48 7.21
N GLY A 170 -3.32 16.81 8.26
CA GLY A 170 -4.67 16.99 8.80
C GLY A 170 -5.74 16.08 8.20
N TYR A 171 -5.35 15.01 7.52
CA TYR A 171 -6.27 14.01 6.99
C TYR A 171 -6.30 12.74 7.86
N LEU A 172 -7.41 12.01 7.78
CA LEU A 172 -7.55 10.68 8.34
C LEU A 172 -7.00 9.63 7.38
N VAL A 173 -6.43 8.56 7.93
CA VAL A 173 -6.06 7.33 7.24
C VAL A 173 -7.01 6.24 7.73
N VAL A 174 -7.83 5.69 6.86
CA VAL A 174 -8.93 4.81 7.23
C VAL A 174 -8.69 3.39 6.77
N TYR A 175 -8.92 2.43 7.65
CA TYR A 175 -9.02 1.02 7.33
C TYR A 175 -10.47 0.66 7.05
N ASP A 176 -10.73 0.05 5.87
CA ASP A 176 -12.03 -0.44 5.43
C ASP A 176 -12.04 -1.98 5.39
N PRO A 177 -12.74 -2.64 6.32
CA PRO A 177 -12.83 -4.10 6.37
C PRO A 177 -13.83 -4.70 5.38
N TYR A 178 -14.68 -3.89 4.73
CA TYR A 178 -15.71 -4.34 3.81
C TYR A 178 -15.15 -4.61 2.42
N ALA A 179 -14.15 -3.85 2.01
CA ALA A 179 -13.34 -4.16 0.84
C ALA A 179 -12.28 -5.23 1.20
N ARG A 180 -12.38 -6.42 0.60
CA ARG A 180 -11.52 -7.57 0.91
C ARG A 180 -10.86 -8.11 -0.34
N LEU A 181 -9.54 -8.36 -0.25
CA LEU A 181 -8.75 -8.96 -1.33
C LEU A 181 -7.78 -10.00 -0.75
N TYR A 182 -7.48 -11.03 -1.51
CA TYR A 182 -6.30 -11.86 -1.27
C TYR A 182 -5.05 -11.13 -1.74
N HIS A 183 -3.95 -11.25 -0.98
CA HIS A 183 -2.64 -10.75 -1.39
C HIS A 183 -1.60 -11.87 -1.26
N MET A 184 -0.99 -12.24 -2.39
CA MET A 184 -0.14 -13.42 -2.52
C MET A 184 1.30 -13.20 -2.04
N GLU A 185 1.55 -12.21 -1.25
CA GLU A 185 2.81 -11.65 -0.75
C GLU A 185 4.08 -12.52 -1.00
N SER A 186 5.18 -11.88 -1.35
CA SER A 186 6.53 -12.47 -1.42
C SER A 186 6.82 -13.51 -2.51
N LYS A 187 5.88 -13.84 -3.41
CA LYS A 187 6.17 -14.79 -4.50
C LYS A 187 7.26 -14.30 -5.47
N THR A 188 7.33 -12.98 -5.67
CA THR A 188 8.26 -12.37 -6.64
C THR A 188 9.55 -11.84 -5.99
N ARG A 189 9.51 -11.43 -4.73
CA ARG A 189 10.64 -10.75 -4.06
C ARG A 189 11.60 -11.69 -3.35
N GLY A 190 11.16 -12.88 -2.93
CA GLY A 190 11.93 -13.77 -2.07
C GLY A 190 12.25 -13.16 -0.70
N ALA A 191 12.85 -13.95 0.18
CA ALA A 191 13.22 -13.49 1.52
C ALA A 191 14.34 -12.41 1.47
N GLU A 192 14.35 -11.51 2.47
CA GLU A 192 15.34 -10.44 2.65
C GLU A 192 16.71 -10.99 3.13
N ASN A 193 17.27 -11.99 2.43
CA ASN A 193 18.37 -12.83 2.92
C ASN A 193 19.75 -12.44 2.42
N ASN A 194 19.90 -11.43 1.54
CA ASN A 194 21.21 -11.01 1.07
C ASN A 194 21.64 -9.67 1.73
N GLU A 195 22.95 -9.47 1.84
CA GLU A 195 23.54 -8.31 2.50
C GLU A 195 23.04 -6.97 1.93
N VAL A 196 22.77 -6.88 0.63
CA VAL A 196 22.30 -5.65 -0.03
C VAL A 196 20.90 -5.31 0.45
N LYS A 197 20.00 -6.30 0.51
CA LYS A 197 18.63 -6.13 1.00
C LYS A 197 18.61 -5.78 2.50
N VAL A 198 19.44 -6.44 3.31
CA VAL A 198 19.59 -6.14 4.74
C VAL A 198 20.07 -4.70 4.96
N ARG A 199 21.12 -4.26 4.23
CA ARG A 199 21.63 -2.88 4.33
C ARG A 199 20.59 -1.85 3.88
N ARG A 200 19.82 -2.15 2.83
CA ARG A 200 18.69 -1.29 2.42
C ARG A 200 17.67 -1.17 3.55
N PHE A 201 17.18 -2.28 4.07
CA PHE A 201 16.19 -2.32 5.14
C PHE A 201 16.66 -1.56 6.39
N GLN A 202 17.93 -1.70 6.78
CA GLN A 202 18.50 -0.93 7.88
C GLN A 202 18.48 0.58 7.62
N ARG A 203 18.80 1.02 6.41
CA ARG A 203 18.72 2.46 6.04
C ARG A 203 17.27 2.96 6.08
N GLU A 204 16.32 2.15 5.63
CA GLU A 204 14.89 2.49 5.68
C GLU A 204 14.40 2.61 7.13
N ILE A 205 14.82 1.72 8.04
CA ILE A 205 14.57 1.85 9.49
C ILE A 205 15.17 3.13 10.05
N GLU A 206 16.42 3.43 9.69
CA GLU A 206 17.11 4.63 10.16
C GLU A 206 16.42 5.90 9.68
N TYR A 207 16.00 5.93 8.41
CA TYR A 207 15.18 7.02 7.86
C TYR A 207 13.92 7.24 8.69
N MET A 208 13.15 6.18 8.96
CA MET A 208 11.92 6.27 9.76
C MET A 208 12.20 6.79 11.17
N ARG A 209 13.24 6.30 11.83
CA ARG A 209 13.64 6.76 13.17
C ARG A 209 14.04 8.22 13.18
N CYS A 210 14.81 8.68 12.20
CA CYS A 210 15.24 10.08 12.13
C CYS A 210 14.07 11.05 11.87
N ASN A 211 13.13 10.68 11.02
CA ASN A 211 12.06 11.59 10.58
C ASN A 211 10.79 11.51 11.44
N TRP A 212 10.56 10.38 12.16
CA TRP A 212 9.34 10.11 12.90
C TRP A 212 9.58 9.79 14.39
N ILE A 213 10.74 10.19 14.94
CA ILE A 213 11.15 9.87 16.30
C ILE A 213 10.11 10.26 17.36
N ASP A 214 9.46 11.40 17.18
CA ASP A 214 8.47 11.92 18.15
C ASP A 214 7.19 11.07 18.17
N ILE A 215 6.86 10.43 17.05
CA ILE A 215 5.70 9.52 16.95
C ILE A 215 6.10 8.11 17.40
N LEU A 216 7.32 7.67 17.09
CA LEU A 216 7.80 6.33 17.41
C LEU A 216 8.12 6.11 18.89
N LYS A 217 8.32 7.18 19.68
CA LYS A 217 8.62 7.14 21.12
C LYS A 217 7.39 7.17 22.02
N ASN A 218 6.22 7.50 21.50
CA ASN A 218 4.94 7.55 22.22
C ASN A 218 4.12 6.29 22.00
#